data_7b4fd6f0c1e69dac04e8c6f58c066e3b
#
_entry.id   7b4fd6f0c1e69dac04e8c6f58c066e3b
#
_cell.length_a   1.000
_cell.length_b   1.000
_cell.length_c   1.000
_cell.angle_alpha   90.00
_cell.angle_beta   90.00
_cell.angle_gamma   90.00
#
_symmetry.space_group_name_H-M   'P 1'
#
loop_
_entity.id
_entity.type
_entity.pdbx_description
1 polymer ?
#
loop_
_entity_poly.entity_id
_entity_poly.type
_entity_poly.pdbx_seq_one_letter_code
_entity_poly.pdbx_strand_id
1 'polypeptide(L)'
;MNIEKNCNGNEITLNVSGRLDTTTAPALETAVSENIGVCEQLVLDFAGLEYISSAGLRVILKAQKAMSAKGGMKLLHVNETIMEIFEITGFSDILTIA
;
A
#
# COMPACT_ATOMS: atom_id res chain seq x y z
N MET A 1 -1.75 13.19 5.44
CA MET A 1 -0.99 12.02 4.96
C MET A 1 0.13 12.49 4.07
N ASN A 2 1.27 11.83 4.16
CA ASN A 2 2.41 12.14 3.32
C ASN A 2 2.81 10.88 2.54
N ILE A 3 3.15 11.06 1.27
CA ILE A 3 3.59 9.96 0.41
C ILE A 3 4.90 10.37 -0.25
N GLU A 4 5.96 9.59 0.01
CA GLU A 4 7.26 9.82 -0.60
C GLU A 4 7.60 8.64 -1.50
N LYS A 5 8.11 8.94 -2.69
CA LYS A 5 8.43 7.93 -3.69
C LYS A 5 9.94 7.73 -3.80
N ASN A 6 10.36 6.47 -3.78
CA ASN A 6 11.73 6.07 -4.04
C ASN A 6 11.76 5.05 -5.16
N CYS A 7 12.60 5.28 -6.16
CA CYS A 7 12.78 4.36 -7.28
C CYS A 7 14.10 3.63 -7.13
N ASN A 8 14.08 2.32 -7.30
CA ASN A 8 15.28 1.49 -7.26
C ASN A 8 15.18 0.44 -8.37
N GLY A 9 15.70 0.79 -9.55
CA GLY A 9 15.56 -0.08 -10.71
C GLY A 9 14.10 -0.21 -11.12
N ASN A 10 13.60 -1.45 -11.17
CA ASN A 10 12.21 -1.74 -11.52
C ASN A 10 11.29 -1.75 -10.30
N GLU A 11 11.80 -1.42 -9.12
CA GLU A 11 11.02 -1.39 -7.89
C GLU A 11 10.74 0.05 -7.48
N ILE A 12 9.49 0.33 -7.16
CA ILE A 12 9.09 1.63 -6.61
C ILE A 12 8.58 1.40 -5.20
N THR A 13 9.10 2.20 -4.26
CA THR A 13 8.65 2.21 -2.88
C THR A 13 7.89 3.50 -2.61
N LEU A 14 6.68 3.38 -2.10
CA LEU A 14 5.89 4.51 -1.63
C LEU A 14 5.89 4.47 -0.10
N ASN A 15 6.51 5.47 0.51
CA ASN A 15 6.51 5.62 1.97
C ASN A 15 5.28 6.42 2.35
N VAL A 16 4.34 5.78 3.01
CA VAL A 16 3.04 6.37 3.36
C VAL A 16 3.00 6.60 4.85
N SER A 17 2.74 7.84 5.27
CA SER A 17 2.67 8.21 6.68
C SER A 17 1.42 9.02 6.99
N GLY A 18 1.02 9.01 8.27
CA GLY A 18 -0.16 9.71 8.76
C GLY A 18 -1.37 8.80 8.76
N ARG A 19 -2.52 9.32 8.36
CA ARG A 19 -3.78 8.60 8.38
C ARG A 19 -4.25 8.30 6.96
N LEU A 20 -4.54 7.06 6.69
CA LEU A 20 -5.12 6.62 5.41
C LEU A 20 -6.62 6.41 5.64
N ASP A 21 -7.41 7.43 5.34
CA ASP A 21 -8.85 7.44 5.55
C ASP A 21 -9.59 7.85 4.28
N THR A 22 -10.90 8.11 4.39
CA THR A 22 -11.74 8.45 3.25
C THR A 22 -11.26 9.70 2.52
N THR A 23 -10.69 10.67 3.24
CA THR A 23 -10.23 11.93 2.63
C THR A 23 -8.84 11.81 2.00
N THR A 24 -8.00 10.89 2.48
CA THR A 24 -6.62 10.72 1.99
C THR A 24 -6.47 9.56 1.02
N ALA A 25 -7.37 8.58 1.04
CA ALA A 25 -7.30 7.43 0.15
C ALA A 25 -7.18 7.79 -1.33
N PRO A 26 -7.88 8.82 -1.85
CA PRO A 26 -7.71 9.22 -3.26
C PRO A 26 -6.28 9.61 -3.61
N ALA A 27 -5.55 10.23 -2.69
CA ALA A 27 -4.16 10.61 -2.93
C ALA A 27 -3.27 9.37 -3.10
N LEU A 28 -3.49 8.35 -2.28
CA LEU A 28 -2.75 7.09 -2.40
C LEU A 28 -3.14 6.36 -3.70
N GLU A 29 -4.42 6.36 -4.04
CA GLU A 29 -4.87 5.75 -5.29
C GLU A 29 -4.20 6.39 -6.50
N THR A 30 -4.10 7.71 -6.52
CA THR A 30 -3.41 8.44 -7.59
C THR A 30 -1.94 8.07 -7.66
N ALA A 31 -1.25 8.07 -6.51
CA ALA A 31 0.17 7.72 -6.45
C ALA A 31 0.41 6.29 -6.95
N VAL A 32 -0.43 5.35 -6.56
CA VAL A 32 -0.34 3.97 -7.02
C VAL A 32 -0.58 3.89 -8.53
N SER A 33 -1.65 4.52 -9.02
CA SER A 33 -2.02 4.49 -10.44
C SER A 33 -0.93 5.05 -11.34
N GLU A 34 -0.27 6.12 -10.89
CA GLU A 34 0.80 6.74 -11.65
C GLU A 34 2.04 5.86 -11.78
N ASN A 35 2.23 4.91 -10.87
CA ASN A 35 3.45 4.11 -10.80
C ASN A 35 3.28 2.66 -11.25
N ILE A 36 2.07 2.13 -11.26
CA ILE A 36 1.81 0.74 -11.65
C ILE A 36 2.34 0.43 -13.05
N GLY A 37 2.19 1.36 -13.99
CA GLY A 37 2.60 1.14 -15.37
C GLY A 37 4.11 1.17 -15.61
N VAL A 38 4.89 1.67 -14.66
CA VAL A 38 6.33 1.90 -14.84
C VAL A 38 7.21 1.08 -13.89
N CYS A 39 6.62 0.25 -13.05
CA CYS A 39 7.39 -0.60 -12.15
C CYS A 39 7.02 -2.07 -12.32
N GLU A 40 7.96 -2.96 -12.01
CA GLU A 40 7.71 -4.41 -11.96
C GLU A 40 7.29 -4.83 -10.56
N GLN A 41 7.79 -4.16 -9.53
CA GLN A 41 7.45 -4.41 -8.13
C GLN A 41 7.08 -3.12 -7.44
N LEU A 42 6.04 -3.16 -6.62
CA LEU A 42 5.60 -2.03 -5.81
C LEU A 42 5.74 -2.39 -4.34
N VAL A 43 6.36 -1.49 -3.59
CA VAL A 43 6.50 -1.64 -2.14
C VAL A 43 5.76 -0.48 -1.48
N LEU A 44 4.88 -0.80 -0.54
CA LEU A 44 4.23 0.21 0.30
C LEU A 44 4.88 0.10 1.68
N ASP A 45 5.58 1.14 2.09
CA ASP A 45 6.21 1.21 3.39
C ASP A 45 5.31 1.98 4.34
N PHE A 46 4.80 1.30 5.35
CA PHE A 46 3.85 1.86 6.31
C PHE A 46 4.48 2.21 7.66
N ALA A 47 5.80 2.42 7.70
CA ALA A 47 6.48 2.73 8.94
C ALA A 47 5.87 3.93 9.69
N GLY A 48 5.39 4.93 8.95
CA GLY A 48 4.76 6.11 9.53
C GLY A 48 3.24 6.10 9.48
N LEU A 49 2.61 5.01 9.08
CA LEU A 49 1.16 4.95 8.96
C LEU A 49 0.52 4.68 10.33
N GLU A 50 -0.41 5.53 10.74
CA GLU A 50 -1.04 5.46 12.05
C GLU A 50 -2.43 4.83 12.03
N TYR A 51 -3.13 4.90 10.89
CA TYR A 51 -4.51 4.47 10.80
C TYR A 51 -4.88 4.12 9.37
N ILE A 52 -5.75 3.14 9.19
CA ILE A 52 -6.30 2.77 7.89
C ILE A 52 -7.81 2.55 7.99
N SER A 53 -8.57 3.12 7.05
CA SER A 53 -10.01 2.96 6.95
C SER A 53 -10.37 1.95 5.85
N SER A 54 -11.66 1.64 5.73
CA SER A 54 -12.14 0.77 4.65
C SER A 54 -11.84 1.34 3.27
N ALA A 55 -11.84 2.67 3.12
CA ALA A 55 -11.47 3.31 1.86
C ALA A 55 -10.00 3.05 1.51
N GLY A 56 -9.12 3.12 2.52
CA GLY A 56 -7.71 2.79 2.34
C GLY A 56 -7.51 1.32 2.00
N LEU A 57 -8.24 0.42 2.65
CA LEU A 57 -8.18 -1.01 2.35
C LEU A 57 -8.55 -1.29 0.89
N ARG A 58 -9.54 -0.59 0.37
CA ARG A 58 -9.93 -0.75 -1.04
C ARG A 58 -8.83 -0.35 -1.99
N VAL A 59 -8.12 0.73 -1.71
CA VAL A 59 -6.98 1.17 -2.53
C VAL A 59 -5.87 0.12 -2.52
N ILE A 60 -5.55 -0.41 -1.34
CA ILE A 60 -4.54 -1.45 -1.19
C ILE A 60 -4.93 -2.71 -1.97
N LEU A 61 -6.19 -3.11 -1.89
CA LEU A 61 -6.67 -4.29 -2.62
C LEU A 61 -6.56 -4.09 -4.13
N LYS A 62 -6.95 -2.92 -4.62
CA LYS A 62 -6.84 -2.58 -6.04
C LYS A 62 -5.38 -2.64 -6.52
N ALA A 63 -4.48 -2.08 -5.72
CA ALA A 63 -3.05 -2.10 -6.03
C ALA A 63 -2.52 -3.54 -6.07
N GLN A 64 -2.91 -4.37 -5.10
CA GLN A 64 -2.50 -5.77 -5.06
C GLN A 64 -2.95 -6.52 -6.30
N LYS A 65 -4.20 -6.34 -6.70
CA LYS A 65 -4.73 -6.99 -7.90
C LYS A 65 -3.99 -6.57 -9.16
N ALA A 66 -3.72 -5.27 -9.30
CA ALA A 66 -2.99 -4.76 -10.45
C ALA A 66 -1.56 -5.28 -10.50
N MET A 67 -0.89 -5.33 -9.35
CA MET A 67 0.51 -5.76 -9.29
C MET A 67 0.68 -7.27 -9.34
N SER A 68 -0.35 -8.06 -9.04
CA SER A 68 -0.24 -9.52 -9.14
C SER A 68 -0.07 -10.00 -10.57
N ALA A 69 -0.44 -9.17 -11.56
CA ALA A 69 -0.19 -9.45 -12.97
C ALA A 69 1.25 -9.10 -13.40
N LYS A 70 2.03 -8.55 -12.50
CA LYS A 70 3.42 -8.12 -12.73
C LYS A 70 4.33 -8.80 -11.70
N GLY A 71 5.29 -8.06 -11.14
CA GLY A 71 6.22 -8.59 -10.14
C GLY A 71 5.68 -8.64 -8.72
N GLY A 72 4.47 -8.13 -8.49
CA GLY A 72 3.82 -8.19 -7.20
C GLY A 72 3.96 -6.91 -6.38
N MET A 73 3.30 -6.94 -5.21
CA MET A 73 3.33 -5.83 -4.25
C MET A 73 3.67 -6.38 -2.88
N LYS A 74 4.43 -5.61 -2.12
CA LYS A 74 4.86 -5.97 -0.78
C LYS A 74 4.61 -4.82 0.18
N LEU A 75 4.21 -5.15 1.41
CA LEU A 75 4.02 -4.17 2.48
C LEU A 75 5.13 -4.32 3.51
N LEU A 76 5.73 -3.20 3.90
CA LEU A 76 6.79 -3.17 4.91
C LEU A 76 6.34 -2.39 6.13
N HIS A 77 6.86 -2.77 7.29
CA HIS A 77 6.69 -2.03 8.54
C HIS A 77 5.23 -1.82 8.94
N VAL A 78 4.42 -2.84 8.77
CA VAL A 78 3.01 -2.80 9.18
C VAL A 78 2.97 -2.93 10.70
N ASN A 79 2.38 -1.93 11.38
CA ASN A 79 2.30 -1.96 12.84
C ASN A 79 1.20 -2.92 13.31
N GLU A 80 1.17 -3.21 14.62
CA GLU A 80 0.22 -4.15 15.21
C GLU A 80 -1.23 -3.80 14.95
N THR A 81 -1.56 -2.52 15.09
CA THR A 81 -2.94 -2.05 14.92
C THR A 81 -3.43 -2.32 13.50
N ILE A 82 -2.60 -1.99 12.53
CA ILE A 82 -2.95 -2.19 11.11
C ILE A 82 -2.95 -3.68 10.76
N MET A 83 -2.01 -4.44 11.33
CA MET A 83 -1.97 -5.88 11.13
C MET A 83 -3.24 -6.56 11.64
N GLU A 84 -3.78 -6.13 12.79
CA GLU A 84 -5.04 -6.64 13.31
C GLU A 84 -6.19 -6.40 12.35
N ILE A 85 -6.21 -5.22 11.72
CA ILE A 85 -7.23 -4.89 10.72
C ILE A 85 -7.10 -5.82 9.52
N PHE A 86 -5.89 -6.09 9.06
CA PHE A 86 -5.66 -7.01 7.94
C PHE A 86 -6.10 -8.43 8.30
N GLU A 87 -5.85 -8.87 9.51
CA GLU A 87 -6.25 -10.21 9.96
C GLU A 87 -7.77 -10.34 10.05
N ILE A 88 -8.43 -9.34 10.65
CA ILE A 88 -9.89 -9.35 10.82
C ILE A 88 -10.61 -9.31 9.47
N THR A 89 -10.08 -8.57 8.52
CA THR A 89 -10.69 -8.42 7.19
C THR A 89 -10.31 -9.52 6.21
N GLY A 90 -9.36 -10.39 6.58
CA GLY A 90 -8.85 -11.42 5.69
C GLY A 90 -7.77 -10.93 4.72
N PHE A 91 -7.39 -9.67 4.79
CA PHE A 91 -6.39 -9.10 3.88
C PHE A 91 -5.00 -9.70 4.11
N SER A 92 -4.70 -10.17 5.32
CA SER A 92 -3.41 -10.81 5.60
C SER A 92 -3.19 -12.07 4.74
N ASP A 93 -4.25 -12.72 4.28
CA ASP A 93 -4.15 -13.88 3.40
C ASP A 93 -3.95 -13.49 1.93
N ILE A 94 -4.24 -12.25 1.58
CA ILE A 94 -4.17 -11.75 0.20
C ILE A 94 -2.87 -10.98 -0.03
N LEU A 95 -2.43 -10.21 0.97
CA LEU A 95 -1.29 -9.33 0.88
C LEU A 95 0.01 -10.05 1.22
N THR A 96 1.10 -9.61 0.59
CA THR A 96 2.44 -10.04 0.95
C THR A 96 2.98 -9.03 1.97
N ILE A 97 3.05 -9.46 3.22
CA ILE A 97 3.51 -8.60 4.32
C ILE A 97 4.87 -9.11 4.76
N ALA A 98 5.86 -8.24 4.68
CA ALA A 98 7.24 -8.60 5.01
C ALA A 98 7.68 -8.02 6.35
#